data_b3c9b4c18f767f422ee617b330d92f29
#
_entry.id   b3c9b4c18f767f422ee617b330d92f29
#
_cell.length_a   1.000
_cell.length_b   1.000
_cell.length_c   1.000
_cell.angle_alpha   90.00
_cell.angle_beta   90.00
_cell.angle_gamma   90.00
#
_symmetry.space_group_name_H-M   'P 1'
#
loop_
_entity.id
_entity.type
_entity.pdbx_description
1 polymer ?
#
loop_
_entity_poly.entity_id
_entity_poly.type
_entity_poly.pdbx_seq_one_letter_code
_entity_poly.pdbx_strand_id
1 'polypeptide(L)'
;MKIRTLLFLGVGAASFSLQAETLDEGLRDTTQMNEVVVTGTREATDIRHLPMTVSTISRERLTEGGQTSVLPTLMEEVPGMLVTSRGMMGYGVSTGASGSILFRGVGSANGQTLVLIDGHPQYQGIFGHGIADSYQTMIADRVEVLRGPASLLYGSNAMGGVVNIVTRSLPLAPGSEFSQHTTINAGAGSYGTVQVEGSNQLRVGRFTSTVAAQYQRSDNHRPHMGFEQYGGFLSLGYMLSDHWDAKAMADITHFNASNPGTVLVPKFDNDQSITRGSANLVVENHYAKTSGAVSIYNNYGNHHIDDGYEAGKPQQTDYFRSRDAVAGVSLYQSVQATKSTRITAGFDYQHIYGHAWYEDKVTGATIATGQRKMQSTHAHENEVAGYADVNQEITKYVTLNAGLRYDHHSTAGGEWVPQAGLVVRPIETGEFKFMFSKGFRNPTCKDLYLYKTASTQLYAESMLNYEISWRQRLLDDRLTYGVNLFFIDGRNMIQVVVPMTPAVNTGEFINKGVEVEAAWRVSDHWRLSTNHSYLHTSKAIVGAPDYKGYIGADCLYGKFTASAGFQQLAGLCISTAANARQEHASLLHVTLGYRVCPQLKLWAKGENLLAQKYEINEGYPMPRATFMGGISLDL
;
A
#
# COMPACT_ATOMS: atom_id res chain seq x y z
N MET A 1 -44.90 -7.99 -2.90
CA MET A 1 -44.70 -9.10 -1.97
C MET A 1 -43.87 -10.15 -2.70
N LYS A 2 -42.55 -10.11 -2.59
CA LYS A 2 -41.63 -11.15 -3.12
C LYS A 2 -40.68 -11.54 -1.99
N ILE A 3 -40.80 -12.81 -1.60
CA ILE A 3 -40.03 -13.47 -0.55
C ILE A 3 -38.61 -13.66 -1.04
N ARG A 4 -37.62 -13.15 -0.30
CA ARG A 4 -36.19 -13.47 -0.50
C ARG A 4 -35.86 -14.67 0.38
N THR A 5 -35.46 -15.75 -0.26
CA THR A 5 -34.97 -16.98 0.37
C THR A 5 -33.55 -16.71 0.88
N LEU A 6 -33.36 -16.74 2.20
CA LEU A 6 -32.06 -16.83 2.85
C LEU A 6 -31.56 -18.27 2.82
N LEU A 7 -30.42 -18.52 2.17
CA LEU A 7 -29.70 -19.78 2.30
C LEU A 7 -28.91 -19.78 3.63
N PHE A 8 -29.34 -20.60 4.59
CA PHE A 8 -28.55 -20.98 5.75
C PHE A 8 -27.59 -22.11 5.38
N LEU A 9 -26.28 -21.81 5.39
CA LEU A 9 -25.23 -22.83 5.39
C LEU A 9 -25.08 -23.37 6.82
N GLY A 10 -25.46 -24.65 7.01
CA GLY A 10 -25.36 -25.36 8.28
C GLY A 10 -23.90 -25.55 8.68
N VAL A 11 -23.55 -25.05 9.86
CA VAL A 11 -22.27 -25.31 10.53
C VAL A 11 -22.38 -26.65 11.25
N GLY A 12 -21.69 -27.67 10.74
CA GLY A 12 -21.56 -28.96 11.42
C GLY A 12 -20.69 -28.80 12.68
N ALA A 13 -21.24 -29.19 13.83
CA ALA A 13 -20.53 -29.25 15.10
C ALA A 13 -19.48 -30.37 15.07
N ALA A 14 -18.20 -30.02 14.95
CA ALA A 14 -17.08 -30.92 15.16
C ALA A 14 -16.56 -30.75 16.59
N SER A 15 -16.43 -31.85 17.29
CA SER A 15 -15.90 -31.92 18.66
C SER A 15 -14.40 -31.61 18.66
N PHE A 16 -13.97 -30.54 19.32
CA PHE A 16 -12.59 -30.16 19.46
C PHE A 16 -11.95 -30.75 20.72
N SER A 17 -10.82 -31.45 20.54
CA SER A 17 -9.90 -31.79 21.64
C SER A 17 -8.96 -30.62 21.86
N LEU A 18 -9.00 -30.01 23.05
CA LEU A 18 -8.09 -28.96 23.48
C LEU A 18 -6.68 -29.53 23.68
N GLN A 19 -5.71 -29.05 22.90
CA GLN A 19 -4.32 -29.05 23.31
C GLN A 19 -3.94 -27.62 23.67
N ALA A 20 -3.59 -27.41 24.93
CA ALA A 20 -3.11 -26.13 25.43
C ALA A 20 -1.64 -25.98 25.05
N GLU A 21 -1.34 -25.25 23.97
CA GLU A 21 0.00 -24.76 23.69
C GLU A 21 0.23 -23.41 24.40
N THR A 22 1.46 -23.25 24.86
CA THR A 22 1.87 -22.20 25.80
C THR A 22 1.84 -20.79 25.21
N LEU A 23 1.19 -19.90 25.90
CA LEU A 23 0.85 -18.49 25.56
C LEU A 23 2.06 -17.51 25.52
N ASP A 24 3.31 -17.96 25.34
CA ASP A 24 4.50 -17.13 25.53
C ASP A 24 5.20 -16.69 24.22
N GLU A 25 4.62 -16.94 23.05
CA GLU A 25 5.29 -16.71 21.76
C GLU A 25 5.05 -15.33 21.13
N GLY A 26 4.03 -14.59 21.53
CA GLY A 26 3.52 -13.42 20.77
C GLY A 26 4.49 -12.24 20.60
N LEU A 27 5.43 -11.99 21.51
CA LEU A 27 6.42 -10.90 21.38
C LEU A 27 7.80 -11.38 20.91
N ARG A 28 8.06 -12.68 20.96
CA ARG A 28 9.33 -13.26 20.52
C ARG A 28 9.40 -13.42 19.00
N ASP A 29 8.28 -13.76 18.37
CA ASP A 29 8.22 -14.13 16.94
C ASP A 29 8.25 -12.91 16.01
N THR A 30 7.68 -11.77 16.42
CA THR A 30 7.64 -10.54 15.61
C THR A 30 9.01 -9.95 15.28
N THR A 31 10.06 -10.28 16.03
CA THR A 31 11.41 -9.73 15.80
C THR A 31 12.20 -10.54 14.77
N GLN A 32 11.98 -11.84 14.66
CA GLN A 32 12.69 -12.70 13.68
C GLN A 32 12.03 -12.69 12.29
N MET A 33 10.70 -12.59 12.19
CA MET A 33 10.00 -12.49 10.90
C MET A 33 10.31 -11.21 10.12
N ASN A 34 10.72 -10.13 10.80
CA ASN A 34 11.02 -8.84 10.16
C ASN A 34 12.36 -8.79 9.42
N GLU A 35 13.16 -9.86 9.42
CA GLU A 35 14.48 -9.86 8.80
C GLU A 35 14.48 -10.40 7.36
N VAL A 36 13.43 -11.09 6.92
CA VAL A 36 13.35 -11.68 5.57
C VAL A 36 12.26 -10.98 4.76
N VAL A 37 12.64 -10.42 3.64
CA VAL A 37 11.76 -9.69 2.71
C VAL A 37 11.89 -10.22 1.29
N VAL A 38 10.83 -10.11 0.52
CA VAL A 38 10.77 -10.52 -0.89
C VAL A 38 10.86 -9.33 -1.84
N THR A 39 10.32 -8.19 -1.41
CA THR A 39 10.17 -6.99 -2.27
C THR A 39 11.50 -6.43 -2.77
N GLY A 40 12.58 -6.60 -2.02
CA GLY A 40 13.89 -6.05 -2.40
C GLY A 40 14.65 -6.83 -3.48
N THR A 41 14.32 -8.12 -3.71
CA THR A 41 15.10 -9.01 -4.59
C THR A 41 14.26 -9.98 -5.41
N ARG A 42 12.94 -9.98 -5.30
CA ARG A 42 12.03 -11.02 -5.81
C ARG A 42 12.19 -12.38 -5.12
N GLU A 43 13.03 -12.50 -4.12
CA GLU A 43 13.27 -13.71 -3.30
C GLU A 43 13.30 -13.39 -1.83
N ALA A 44 13.02 -14.39 -1.00
CA ALA A 44 13.17 -14.29 0.45
C ALA A 44 14.64 -14.03 0.80
N THR A 45 14.96 -12.80 1.16
CA THR A 45 16.31 -12.32 1.41
C THR A 45 16.38 -11.62 2.76
N ASP A 46 17.44 -11.90 3.52
CA ASP A 46 17.71 -11.19 4.77
C ASP A 46 17.96 -9.70 4.49
N ILE A 47 17.23 -8.84 5.14
CA ILE A 47 17.28 -7.38 5.00
C ILE A 47 18.70 -6.82 5.25
N ARG A 48 19.54 -7.53 6.03
CA ARG A 48 20.93 -7.15 6.31
C ARG A 48 21.83 -7.17 5.07
N HIS A 49 21.47 -7.96 4.07
CA HIS A 49 22.22 -8.11 2.81
C HIS A 49 21.69 -7.20 1.70
N LEU A 50 20.58 -6.50 1.93
CA LEU A 50 19.99 -5.57 0.97
C LEU A 50 20.52 -4.16 1.18
N PRO A 51 20.98 -3.48 0.12
CA PRO A 51 21.37 -2.07 0.22
C PRO A 51 20.19 -1.12 0.40
N MET A 52 18.97 -1.60 0.14
CA MET A 52 17.74 -0.81 0.22
C MET A 52 17.23 -0.73 1.65
N THR A 53 16.46 0.32 1.95
CA THR A 53 15.75 0.49 3.21
C THR A 53 14.34 -0.09 3.10
N VAL A 54 14.08 -1.18 3.82
CA VAL A 54 12.78 -1.87 3.84
C VAL A 54 12.20 -1.87 5.25
N SER A 55 10.92 -1.58 5.37
CA SER A 55 10.14 -1.74 6.61
C SER A 55 9.13 -2.87 6.40
N THR A 56 9.01 -3.77 7.37
CA THR A 56 8.03 -4.87 7.34
C THR A 56 7.06 -4.73 8.50
N ILE A 57 5.78 -4.81 8.21
CA ILE A 57 4.70 -4.70 9.20
C ILE A 57 3.91 -6.01 9.19
N SER A 58 3.88 -6.70 10.34
CA SER A 58 3.21 -7.99 10.49
C SER A 58 1.69 -7.85 10.51
N ARG A 59 1.00 -8.97 10.30
CA ARG A 59 -0.46 -9.05 10.37
C ARG A 59 -1.02 -8.60 11.71
N GLU A 60 -0.39 -9.03 12.82
CA GLU A 60 -0.83 -8.70 14.18
C GLU A 60 -0.89 -7.18 14.35
N ARG A 61 0.13 -6.46 13.84
CA ARG A 61 0.18 -5.01 13.88
C ARG A 61 -0.82 -4.37 12.93
N LEU A 62 -0.99 -4.92 11.72
CA LEU A 62 -1.95 -4.43 10.73
C LEU A 62 -3.41 -4.53 11.20
N THR A 63 -3.76 -5.57 11.96
CA THR A 63 -5.14 -5.86 12.40
C THR A 63 -5.43 -5.39 13.82
N GLU A 64 -4.46 -4.75 14.49
CA GLU A 64 -4.64 -4.26 15.85
C GLU A 64 -5.80 -3.27 15.95
N GLY A 65 -6.63 -3.43 17.00
CA GLY A 65 -7.81 -2.59 17.19
C GLY A 65 -8.83 -2.67 16.06
N GLY A 66 -8.89 -3.82 15.35
CA GLY A 66 -9.86 -4.06 14.29
C GLY A 66 -9.64 -3.22 13.03
N GLN A 67 -8.40 -2.83 12.70
CA GLN A 67 -8.11 -2.12 11.44
C GLN A 67 -8.49 -2.94 10.22
N THR A 68 -9.16 -2.31 9.26
CA THR A 68 -9.63 -2.92 8.01
C THR A 68 -8.85 -2.44 6.78
N SER A 69 -8.09 -1.34 6.89
CA SER A 69 -7.15 -0.84 5.88
C SER A 69 -5.72 -0.96 6.39
N VAL A 70 -4.77 -1.29 5.52
CA VAL A 70 -3.34 -1.34 5.87
C VAL A 70 -2.74 0.06 6.05
N LEU A 71 -3.30 1.07 5.41
CA LEU A 71 -2.69 2.40 5.28
C LEU A 71 -2.50 3.17 6.60
N PRO A 72 -3.44 3.17 7.56
CA PRO A 72 -3.24 3.87 8.83
C PRO A 72 -2.03 3.33 9.61
N THR A 73 -1.88 2.02 9.71
CA THR A 73 -0.74 1.39 10.38
C THR A 73 0.58 1.68 9.66
N LEU A 74 0.59 1.66 8.32
CA LEU A 74 1.78 2.03 7.56
C LEU A 74 2.18 3.49 7.80
N MET A 75 1.20 4.40 7.90
CA MET A 75 1.46 5.81 8.20
C MET A 75 2.12 5.99 9.58
N GLU A 76 1.81 5.16 10.56
CA GLU A 76 2.43 5.18 11.88
C GLU A 76 3.85 4.59 11.87
N GLU A 77 3.98 3.39 11.33
CA GLU A 77 5.20 2.56 11.45
C GLU A 77 6.31 2.94 10.46
N VAL A 78 5.98 3.51 9.29
CA VAL A 78 6.96 3.78 8.23
C VAL A 78 7.45 5.23 8.29
N PRO A 79 8.77 5.46 8.53
CA PRO A 79 9.34 6.80 8.49
C PRO A 79 9.11 7.49 7.14
N GLY A 80 8.80 8.80 7.16
CA GLY A 80 8.64 9.61 5.95
C GLY A 80 7.42 9.28 5.09
N MET A 81 6.57 8.33 5.49
CA MET A 81 5.34 8.01 4.80
C MET A 81 4.17 8.85 5.34
N LEU A 82 3.40 9.45 4.46
CA LEU A 82 2.10 10.03 4.79
C LEU A 82 1.04 9.53 3.80
N VAL A 83 -0.16 9.31 4.31
CA VAL A 83 -1.35 9.02 3.50
C VAL A 83 -2.36 10.13 3.73
N THR A 84 -2.80 10.77 2.66
CA THR A 84 -3.83 11.81 2.79
C THR A 84 -5.17 11.17 3.12
N SER A 85 -5.90 11.73 4.07
CA SER A 85 -7.24 11.29 4.47
C SER A 85 -8.16 12.49 4.71
N ARG A 86 -9.46 12.25 4.81
CA ARG A 86 -10.45 13.30 5.04
C ARG A 86 -11.54 12.89 6.06
N GLY A 87 -11.53 11.66 6.53
CA GLY A 87 -12.52 11.11 7.43
C GLY A 87 -12.02 9.93 8.25
N MET A 88 -12.92 9.34 9.01
CA MET A 88 -12.65 8.15 9.80
C MET A 88 -12.51 6.91 8.89
N MET A 89 -13.30 6.85 7.82
CA MET A 89 -13.35 5.72 6.90
C MET A 89 -13.61 6.21 5.48
N GLY A 90 -12.95 5.56 4.51
CA GLY A 90 -13.09 5.85 3.09
C GLY A 90 -12.20 6.99 2.60
N TYR A 91 -11.55 6.77 1.47
CA TYR A 91 -10.67 7.73 0.81
C TYR A 91 -11.34 8.37 -0.41
N GLY A 92 -12.06 7.58 -1.21
CA GLY A 92 -12.70 8.02 -2.44
C GLY A 92 -11.71 8.36 -3.57
N VAL A 93 -12.24 8.75 -4.73
CA VAL A 93 -11.45 8.97 -5.95
C VAL A 93 -11.78 10.27 -6.71
N SER A 94 -12.80 11.03 -6.30
CA SER A 94 -13.18 12.29 -6.97
C SER A 94 -12.29 13.47 -6.59
N THR A 95 -12.56 14.64 -7.20
CA THR A 95 -11.90 15.90 -6.87
C THR A 95 -11.86 16.15 -5.36
N GLY A 96 -10.71 16.46 -4.81
CA GLY A 96 -10.48 16.55 -3.36
C GLY A 96 -10.42 15.19 -2.66
N ALA A 97 -10.25 14.08 -3.42
CA ALA A 97 -10.02 12.75 -2.88
C ALA A 97 -8.78 12.70 -2.00
N SER A 98 -8.79 11.76 -1.09
CA SER A 98 -7.66 11.40 -0.24
C SER A 98 -7.07 10.05 -0.67
N GLY A 99 -6.20 9.48 0.13
CA GLY A 99 -5.58 8.19 -0.17
C GLY A 99 -4.32 8.28 -1.03
N SER A 100 -3.77 9.49 -1.23
CA SER A 100 -2.44 9.63 -1.81
C SER A 100 -1.40 9.15 -0.81
N ILE A 101 -0.58 8.20 -1.24
CA ILE A 101 0.54 7.65 -0.47
C ILE A 101 1.80 8.42 -0.89
N LEU A 102 2.44 9.08 0.07
CA LEU A 102 3.65 9.86 -0.16
C LEU A 102 4.83 9.26 0.61
N PHE A 103 5.96 9.16 -0.06
CA PHE A 103 7.27 8.89 0.54
C PHE A 103 8.19 10.05 0.24
N ARG A 104 8.73 10.69 1.26
CA ARG A 104 9.73 11.77 1.09
C ARG A 104 9.28 12.86 0.10
N GLY A 105 7.96 13.15 0.07
CA GLY A 105 7.36 14.12 -0.85
C GLY A 105 7.11 13.61 -2.28
N VAL A 106 7.35 12.34 -2.58
CA VAL A 106 7.01 11.71 -3.87
C VAL A 106 5.75 10.87 -3.68
N GLY A 107 4.69 11.10 -4.48
CA GLY A 107 3.37 10.61 -4.15
C GLY A 107 2.60 9.85 -5.21
N SER A 108 1.68 8.99 -4.76
CA SER A 108 0.86 8.14 -5.62
C SER A 108 -0.22 8.90 -6.40
N ALA A 109 -0.57 10.13 -6.02
CA ALA A 109 -1.58 10.93 -6.73
C ALA A 109 -1.22 11.17 -8.21
N ASN A 110 0.09 11.19 -8.51
CA ASN A 110 0.61 11.27 -9.86
C ASN A 110 1.15 9.93 -10.39
N GLY A 111 0.88 8.81 -9.71
CA GLY A 111 1.39 7.49 -10.09
C GLY A 111 2.89 7.30 -9.84
N GLN A 112 3.49 8.03 -8.88
CA GLN A 112 4.93 7.97 -8.59
C GLN A 112 5.29 7.02 -7.44
N THR A 113 4.29 6.43 -6.77
CA THR A 113 4.45 5.41 -5.73
C THR A 113 3.59 4.22 -6.11
N LEU A 114 4.18 3.03 -6.07
CA LEU A 114 3.55 1.80 -6.52
C LEU A 114 3.04 0.98 -5.33
N VAL A 115 1.80 0.52 -5.42
CA VAL A 115 1.27 -0.53 -4.53
C VAL A 115 1.21 -1.84 -5.30
N LEU A 116 1.63 -2.91 -4.65
CA LEU A 116 1.63 -4.28 -5.18
C LEU A 116 0.78 -5.19 -4.27
N ILE A 117 0.20 -6.22 -4.86
CA ILE A 117 -0.28 -7.41 -4.17
C ILE A 117 0.51 -8.60 -4.70
N ASP A 118 1.26 -9.28 -3.82
CA ASP A 118 2.20 -10.37 -4.19
C ASP A 118 3.11 -10.01 -5.37
N GLY A 119 3.64 -8.77 -5.37
CA GLY A 119 4.54 -8.29 -6.40
C GLY A 119 3.88 -7.84 -7.72
N HIS A 120 2.53 -7.85 -7.83
CA HIS A 120 1.79 -7.44 -9.01
C HIS A 120 1.16 -6.05 -8.84
N PRO A 121 1.28 -5.15 -9.84
CA PRO A 121 0.90 -3.75 -9.72
C PRO A 121 -0.60 -3.54 -9.50
N GLN A 122 -0.94 -2.59 -8.60
CA GLN A 122 -2.29 -2.24 -8.19
C GLN A 122 -2.57 -0.75 -8.45
N TYR A 123 -2.57 -0.33 -9.70
CA TYR A 123 -2.90 1.03 -10.08
C TYR A 123 -4.00 1.08 -11.15
N GLN A 124 -4.67 2.22 -11.24
CA GLN A 124 -5.69 2.47 -12.24
C GLN A 124 -5.05 2.73 -13.60
N GLY A 125 -5.43 1.99 -14.65
CA GLY A 125 -4.84 2.09 -15.97
C GLY A 125 -4.98 3.44 -16.67
N ILE A 126 -6.03 4.23 -16.35
CA ILE A 126 -6.23 5.55 -16.94
C ILE A 126 -5.40 6.63 -16.27
N PHE A 127 -5.47 6.72 -14.92
CA PHE A 127 -4.87 7.82 -14.16
C PHE A 127 -3.53 7.44 -13.51
N GLY A 128 -3.14 6.17 -13.53
CA GLY A 128 -1.87 5.68 -13.01
C GLY A 128 -1.74 5.66 -11.49
N HIS A 129 -2.72 6.13 -10.72
CA HIS A 129 -2.65 6.15 -9.26
C HIS A 129 -3.31 4.92 -8.63
N GLY A 130 -2.90 4.59 -7.40
CA GLY A 130 -3.53 3.56 -6.59
C GLY A 130 -4.92 3.99 -6.11
N ILE A 131 -5.76 3.02 -5.77
CA ILE A 131 -7.09 3.23 -5.18
C ILE A 131 -7.03 2.74 -3.73
N ALA A 132 -6.86 3.69 -2.81
CA ALA A 132 -6.55 3.43 -1.40
C ALA A 132 -7.58 2.54 -0.68
N ASP A 133 -8.86 2.65 -1.04
CA ASP A 133 -9.93 1.83 -0.49
C ASP A 133 -9.83 0.34 -0.84
N SER A 134 -8.95 -0.05 -1.79
CA SER A 134 -8.71 -1.46 -2.14
C SER A 134 -7.64 -2.15 -1.28
N TYR A 135 -6.90 -1.42 -0.44
CA TYR A 135 -5.77 -1.95 0.32
C TYR A 135 -6.21 -2.40 1.71
N GLN A 136 -6.79 -3.60 1.78
CA GLN A 136 -7.46 -4.12 2.96
C GLN A 136 -6.59 -5.09 3.76
N THR A 137 -6.77 -5.07 5.10
CA THR A 137 -6.06 -5.99 6.00
C THR A 137 -6.51 -7.44 5.85
N MET A 138 -7.73 -7.70 5.36
CA MET A 138 -8.24 -9.06 5.21
C MET A 138 -7.39 -9.93 4.30
N ILE A 139 -6.74 -9.32 3.27
CA ILE A 139 -5.89 -10.05 2.34
C ILE A 139 -4.44 -10.18 2.85
N ALA A 140 -4.00 -9.28 3.73
CA ALA A 140 -2.60 -9.13 4.11
C ALA A 140 -2.16 -10.15 5.17
N ASP A 141 -1.05 -10.82 4.93
CA ASP A 141 -0.24 -11.52 5.92
C ASP A 141 0.78 -10.57 6.55
N ARG A 142 1.44 -9.80 5.71
CA ARG A 142 2.32 -8.69 6.08
C ARG A 142 2.35 -7.64 4.98
N VAL A 143 2.89 -6.49 5.28
CA VAL A 143 3.20 -5.47 4.26
C VAL A 143 4.69 -5.14 4.32
N GLU A 144 5.32 -5.19 3.16
CA GLU A 144 6.72 -4.79 2.97
C GLU A 144 6.74 -3.43 2.27
N VAL A 145 7.42 -2.46 2.85
CA VAL A 145 7.53 -1.10 2.32
C VAL A 145 8.97 -0.80 1.97
N LEU A 146 9.24 -0.64 0.68
CA LEU A 146 10.54 -0.23 0.18
C LEU A 146 10.53 1.28 -0.02
N ARG A 147 11.40 1.97 0.72
CA ARG A 147 11.53 3.43 0.67
C ARG A 147 12.58 3.84 -0.37
N GLY A 148 12.19 4.73 -1.29
CA GLY A 148 13.00 5.12 -2.44
C GLY A 148 12.74 4.26 -3.68
N PRO A 149 13.38 4.58 -4.82
CA PRO A 149 13.10 3.94 -6.10
C PRO A 149 13.32 2.43 -6.11
N ALA A 150 12.36 1.70 -6.66
CA ALA A 150 12.42 0.27 -6.90
C ALA A 150 12.16 -0.07 -8.38
N SER A 151 12.37 0.89 -9.27
CA SER A 151 12.05 0.76 -10.68
C SER A 151 12.90 -0.28 -11.41
N LEU A 152 14.05 -0.69 -10.86
CA LEU A 152 14.83 -1.82 -11.39
C LEU A 152 13.99 -3.09 -11.47
N LEU A 153 13.26 -3.43 -10.39
CA LEU A 153 12.50 -4.68 -10.27
C LEU A 153 11.03 -4.55 -10.70
N TYR A 154 10.44 -3.36 -10.52
CA TYR A 154 8.99 -3.15 -10.64
C TYR A 154 8.61 -2.16 -11.73
N GLY A 155 9.59 -1.59 -12.45
CA GLY A 155 9.35 -0.72 -13.60
C GLY A 155 8.77 0.65 -13.25
N SER A 156 7.93 1.13 -14.12
CA SER A 156 7.22 2.41 -14.00
C SER A 156 6.40 2.48 -12.70
N ASN A 157 6.19 3.69 -12.19
CA ASN A 157 5.44 4.01 -10.98
C ASN A 157 6.14 3.65 -9.65
N ALA A 158 7.16 2.79 -9.64
CA ALA A 158 7.99 2.51 -8.47
C ALA A 158 9.06 3.59 -8.22
N MET A 159 8.74 4.84 -8.51
CA MET A 159 9.66 5.97 -8.49
C MET A 159 9.94 6.45 -7.07
N GLY A 160 8.91 6.69 -6.25
CA GLY A 160 9.04 7.18 -4.87
C GLY A 160 9.19 6.08 -3.82
N GLY A 161 8.72 4.88 -4.12
CA GLY A 161 8.71 3.73 -3.24
C GLY A 161 7.69 2.68 -3.65
N VAL A 162 7.73 1.56 -2.94
CA VAL A 162 6.81 0.43 -3.15
C VAL A 162 6.19 0.01 -1.84
N VAL A 163 4.88 -0.22 -1.86
CA VAL A 163 4.12 -0.90 -0.80
C VAL A 163 3.69 -2.25 -1.35
N ASN A 164 4.25 -3.34 -0.87
CA ASN A 164 3.88 -4.69 -1.29
C ASN A 164 3.05 -5.38 -0.20
N ILE A 165 1.79 -5.63 -0.49
CA ILE A 165 0.90 -6.41 0.36
C ILE A 165 1.15 -7.89 0.03
N VAL A 166 1.80 -8.60 0.93
CA VAL A 166 2.00 -10.04 0.82
C VAL A 166 0.75 -10.72 1.35
N THR A 167 0.12 -11.55 0.51
CA THR A 167 -1.19 -12.13 0.84
C THR A 167 -1.09 -13.30 1.80
N ARG A 168 -2.19 -13.53 2.51
CA ARG A 168 -2.35 -14.66 3.42
C ARG A 168 -2.36 -15.98 2.67
N SER A 169 -1.48 -16.87 3.07
CA SER A 169 -1.50 -18.26 2.62
C SER A 169 -0.89 -19.15 3.70
N LEU A 170 -1.40 -20.36 3.84
CA LEU A 170 -0.69 -21.37 4.64
C LEU A 170 0.54 -21.85 3.87
N PRO A 171 1.68 -22.06 4.56
CA PRO A 171 2.87 -22.60 3.90
C PRO A 171 2.56 -23.93 3.21
N LEU A 172 3.05 -24.09 1.99
CA LEU A 172 3.02 -25.37 1.29
C LEU A 172 4.15 -26.26 1.86
N ALA A 173 3.82 -27.45 2.31
CA ALA A 173 4.80 -28.39 2.88
C ALA A 173 4.46 -29.84 2.49
N PRO A 174 5.48 -30.66 2.14
CA PRO A 174 5.28 -32.07 1.83
C PRO A 174 4.70 -32.83 3.02
N GLY A 175 3.72 -33.73 2.77
CA GLY A 175 3.18 -34.62 3.80
C GLY A 175 2.43 -33.92 4.93
N SER A 176 2.04 -32.66 4.75
CA SER A 176 1.31 -31.91 5.77
C SER A 176 -0.08 -32.48 6.00
N GLU A 177 -0.42 -32.64 7.28
CA GLU A 177 -1.75 -33.06 7.73
C GLU A 177 -2.80 -31.95 7.45
N PHE A 178 -4.05 -32.27 7.75
CA PHE A 178 -5.15 -31.31 7.74
C PHE A 178 -4.88 -30.19 8.76
N SER A 179 -5.01 -28.94 8.32
CA SER A 179 -4.97 -27.75 9.18
C SER A 179 -6.03 -26.76 8.72
N GLN A 180 -6.78 -26.24 9.66
CA GLN A 180 -7.79 -25.20 9.39
C GLN A 180 -7.71 -24.11 10.45
N HIS A 181 -7.84 -22.86 10.02
CA HIS A 181 -7.84 -21.70 10.88
C HIS A 181 -8.91 -20.71 10.40
N THR A 182 -9.82 -20.32 11.29
CA THR A 182 -10.90 -19.39 10.97
C THR A 182 -10.82 -18.18 11.90
N THR A 183 -10.84 -16.98 11.32
CA THR A 183 -10.90 -15.74 12.09
C THR A 183 -12.14 -14.94 11.74
N ILE A 184 -12.77 -14.33 12.76
CA ILE A 184 -13.89 -13.41 12.59
C ILE A 184 -13.61 -12.18 13.44
N ASN A 185 -13.67 -10.98 12.83
CA ASN A 185 -13.58 -9.70 13.52
C ASN A 185 -14.86 -8.91 13.30
N ALA A 186 -15.42 -8.35 14.36
CA ALA A 186 -16.58 -7.48 14.28
C ALA A 186 -16.40 -6.29 15.22
N GLY A 187 -16.78 -5.10 14.77
CA GLY A 187 -16.64 -3.88 15.56
C GLY A 187 -17.66 -2.82 15.19
N ALA A 188 -17.89 -1.91 16.12
CA ALA A 188 -18.73 -0.74 15.94
C ALA A 188 -18.12 0.47 16.67
N GLY A 189 -18.47 1.68 16.24
CA GLY A 189 -17.88 2.87 16.81
C GLY A 189 -18.56 4.17 16.44
N SER A 190 -17.83 5.25 16.62
CA SER A 190 -18.26 6.63 16.35
C SER A 190 -18.83 6.78 14.94
N TYR A 191 -19.80 7.67 14.78
CA TYR A 191 -20.42 8.02 13.49
C TYR A 191 -21.10 6.84 12.78
N GLY A 192 -21.76 5.95 13.53
CA GLY A 192 -22.46 4.82 12.95
C GLY A 192 -21.54 3.81 12.25
N THR A 193 -20.26 3.81 12.62
CA THR A 193 -19.28 2.89 12.03
C THR A 193 -19.57 1.46 12.47
N VAL A 194 -19.61 0.56 11.49
CA VAL A 194 -19.73 -0.88 11.68
C VAL A 194 -18.77 -1.57 10.71
N GLN A 195 -18.11 -2.61 11.19
CA GLN A 195 -17.24 -3.45 10.38
C GLN A 195 -17.35 -4.93 10.78
N VAL A 196 -17.27 -5.80 9.78
CA VAL A 196 -17.22 -7.26 9.98
C VAL A 196 -16.27 -7.84 8.94
N GLU A 197 -15.34 -8.66 9.39
CA GLU A 197 -14.41 -9.42 8.55
C GLU A 197 -14.44 -10.88 8.98
N GLY A 198 -14.45 -11.80 8.02
CA GLY A 198 -14.28 -13.21 8.25
C GLY A 198 -13.29 -13.82 7.29
N SER A 199 -12.47 -14.76 7.76
CA SER A 199 -11.56 -15.51 6.90
C SER A 199 -11.41 -16.95 7.35
N ASN A 200 -11.19 -17.83 6.40
CA ASN A 200 -10.85 -19.23 6.63
C ASN A 200 -9.61 -19.60 5.83
N GLN A 201 -8.67 -20.22 6.47
CA GLN A 201 -7.47 -20.82 5.86
C GLN A 201 -7.54 -22.33 6.04
N LEU A 202 -7.31 -23.07 4.98
CA LEU A 202 -7.37 -24.53 4.95
C LEU A 202 -6.11 -25.09 4.29
N ARG A 203 -5.59 -26.19 4.84
CA ARG A 203 -4.60 -27.04 4.20
C ARG A 203 -5.05 -28.49 4.24
N VAL A 204 -4.94 -29.17 3.10
CA VAL A 204 -5.19 -30.60 2.97
C VAL A 204 -4.10 -31.20 2.09
N GLY A 205 -3.13 -31.86 2.71
CA GLY A 205 -1.97 -32.40 1.99
C GLY A 205 -1.20 -31.30 1.23
N ARG A 206 -1.17 -31.39 -0.10
CA ARG A 206 -0.49 -30.46 -1.00
C ARG A 206 -1.34 -29.24 -1.40
N PHE A 207 -2.59 -29.18 -0.97
CA PHE A 207 -3.50 -28.09 -1.31
C PHE A 207 -3.66 -27.13 -0.14
N THR A 208 -3.69 -25.84 -0.46
CA THR A 208 -4.03 -24.76 0.49
C THR A 208 -5.10 -23.85 -0.10
N SER A 209 -5.96 -23.32 0.76
CA SER A 209 -6.88 -22.25 0.37
C SER A 209 -7.02 -21.21 1.47
N THR A 210 -7.24 -19.97 1.06
CA THR A 210 -7.64 -18.86 1.92
C THR A 210 -8.85 -18.19 1.30
N VAL A 211 -9.93 -18.06 2.07
CA VAL A 211 -11.12 -17.30 1.68
C VAL A 211 -11.35 -16.23 2.72
N ALA A 212 -11.59 -14.99 2.30
CA ALA A 212 -11.96 -13.93 3.21
C ALA A 212 -13.07 -13.04 2.62
N ALA A 213 -13.89 -12.47 3.50
CA ALA A 213 -14.92 -11.50 3.14
C ALA A 213 -15.00 -10.40 4.19
N GLN A 214 -15.32 -9.19 3.76
CA GLN A 214 -15.40 -8.01 4.60
C GLN A 214 -16.61 -7.16 4.22
N TYR A 215 -17.22 -6.55 5.24
CA TYR A 215 -18.18 -5.46 5.11
C TYR A 215 -17.82 -4.36 6.09
N GLN A 216 -17.93 -3.11 5.65
CA GLN A 216 -17.76 -1.97 6.55
C GLN A 216 -18.58 -0.76 6.06
N ARG A 217 -18.99 0.07 7.01
CA ARG A 217 -19.65 1.34 6.73
C ARG A 217 -19.37 2.38 7.81
N SER A 218 -19.49 3.65 7.45
CA SER A 218 -19.48 4.78 8.39
C SER A 218 -20.25 5.95 7.80
N ASP A 219 -20.99 6.68 8.62
CA ASP A 219 -21.60 7.96 8.22
C ASP A 219 -20.55 9.08 8.19
N ASN A 220 -19.34 8.84 8.78
CA ASN A 220 -18.29 9.81 9.01
C ASN A 220 -18.75 11.04 9.81
N HIS A 221 -17.84 11.98 10.10
CA HIS A 221 -18.08 13.09 11.02
C HIS A 221 -18.71 14.34 10.37
N ARG A 222 -18.91 14.33 9.05
CA ARG A 222 -19.56 15.44 8.32
C ARG A 222 -20.79 14.93 7.57
N PRO A 223 -21.86 15.75 7.42
CA PRO A 223 -22.96 15.43 6.53
C PRO A 223 -22.47 15.18 5.09
N HIS A 224 -23.15 14.31 4.36
CA HIS A 224 -22.81 13.92 2.98
C HIS A 224 -21.39 13.35 2.81
N MET A 225 -20.96 12.55 3.78
CA MET A 225 -19.62 11.93 3.79
C MET A 225 -19.70 10.42 4.04
N GLY A 226 -20.83 9.81 3.76
CA GLY A 226 -21.05 8.38 3.95
C GLY A 226 -20.06 7.51 3.18
N PHE A 227 -19.74 6.36 3.76
CA PHE A 227 -18.89 5.35 3.16
C PHE A 227 -19.46 3.96 3.43
N GLU A 228 -19.45 3.09 2.43
CA GLU A 228 -19.82 1.69 2.53
C GLU A 228 -18.94 0.84 1.62
N GLN A 229 -18.50 -0.33 2.09
CA GLN A 229 -17.58 -1.17 1.34
C GLN A 229 -17.85 -2.66 1.56
N TYR A 230 -17.67 -3.42 0.50
CA TYR A 230 -17.67 -4.88 0.46
C TYR A 230 -16.35 -5.37 -0.12
N GLY A 231 -15.76 -6.38 0.50
CA GLY A 231 -14.52 -7.01 0.03
C GLY A 231 -14.64 -8.52 -0.02
N GLY A 232 -13.96 -9.13 -0.97
CA GLY A 232 -13.83 -10.57 -1.10
C GLY A 232 -12.43 -10.97 -1.54
N PHE A 233 -11.92 -12.08 -1.04
CA PHE A 233 -10.59 -12.61 -1.35
C PHE A 233 -10.60 -14.13 -1.43
N LEU A 234 -9.91 -14.65 -2.42
CA LEU A 234 -9.66 -16.09 -2.62
C LEU A 234 -8.20 -16.30 -2.98
N SER A 235 -7.52 -17.19 -2.28
CA SER A 235 -6.20 -17.70 -2.66
C SER A 235 -6.21 -19.21 -2.62
N LEU A 236 -5.68 -19.85 -3.66
CA LEU A 236 -5.52 -21.28 -3.81
C LEU A 236 -4.07 -21.59 -4.08
N GLY A 237 -3.49 -22.54 -3.36
CA GLY A 237 -2.14 -23.02 -3.57
C GLY A 237 -2.10 -24.53 -3.75
N TYR A 238 -1.22 -25.00 -4.62
CA TYR A 238 -1.00 -26.42 -4.84
C TYR A 238 0.48 -26.72 -5.09
N MET A 239 1.04 -27.62 -4.28
CA MET A 239 2.39 -28.12 -4.47
C MET A 239 2.39 -29.16 -5.61
N LEU A 240 2.87 -28.76 -6.78
CA LEU A 240 2.97 -29.62 -7.96
C LEU A 240 4.04 -30.72 -7.78
N SER A 241 5.17 -30.34 -7.18
CA SER A 241 6.25 -31.24 -6.79
C SER A 241 7.01 -30.67 -5.59
N ASP A 242 8.08 -31.30 -5.16
CA ASP A 242 8.93 -30.78 -4.05
C ASP A 242 9.69 -29.51 -4.44
N HIS A 243 9.67 -29.11 -5.72
CA HIS A 243 10.38 -27.95 -6.25
C HIS A 243 9.49 -26.98 -7.01
N TRP A 244 8.22 -27.28 -7.19
CA TRP A 244 7.31 -26.47 -7.96
C TRP A 244 5.98 -26.28 -7.27
N ASP A 245 5.57 -25.04 -7.15
CA ASP A 245 4.28 -24.63 -6.62
C ASP A 245 3.48 -23.82 -7.64
N ALA A 246 2.16 -23.95 -7.57
CA ALA A 246 1.23 -23.10 -8.30
C ALA A 246 0.30 -22.40 -7.31
N LYS A 247 0.08 -21.10 -7.53
CA LYS A 247 -0.84 -20.27 -6.75
C LYS A 247 -1.76 -19.51 -7.67
N ALA A 248 -3.04 -19.46 -7.34
CA ALA A 248 -4.03 -18.60 -7.98
C ALA A 248 -4.66 -17.72 -6.91
N MET A 249 -4.80 -16.44 -7.19
CA MET A 249 -5.39 -15.47 -6.28
C MET A 249 -6.38 -14.59 -7.02
N ALA A 250 -7.46 -14.20 -6.34
CA ALA A 250 -8.39 -13.17 -6.79
C ALA A 250 -8.88 -12.35 -5.60
N ASP A 251 -8.99 -11.05 -5.78
CA ASP A 251 -9.63 -10.14 -4.85
C ASP A 251 -10.63 -9.24 -5.57
N ILE A 252 -11.62 -8.77 -4.82
CA ILE A 252 -12.59 -7.79 -5.28
C ILE A 252 -12.98 -6.86 -4.15
N THR A 253 -13.07 -5.59 -4.45
CA THR A 253 -13.56 -4.54 -3.57
C THR A 253 -14.57 -3.69 -4.31
N HIS A 254 -15.74 -3.51 -3.69
CA HIS A 254 -16.74 -2.55 -4.13
C HIS A 254 -17.00 -1.55 -3.02
N PHE A 255 -16.97 -0.25 -3.32
CA PHE A 255 -17.30 0.77 -2.33
C PHE A 255 -18.11 1.92 -2.92
N ASN A 256 -18.94 2.48 -2.05
CA ASN A 256 -19.65 3.73 -2.27
C ASN A 256 -19.09 4.77 -1.30
N ALA A 257 -18.74 5.95 -1.81
CA ALA A 257 -18.18 7.04 -1.02
C ALA A 257 -18.77 8.37 -1.44
N SER A 258 -19.21 9.17 -0.47
CA SER A 258 -19.70 10.53 -0.71
C SER A 258 -18.62 11.55 -0.35
N ASN A 259 -18.55 12.64 -1.10
CA ASN A 259 -17.60 13.74 -0.88
C ASN A 259 -18.36 15.04 -0.57
N PRO A 260 -18.34 15.52 0.68
CA PRO A 260 -19.10 16.70 1.09
C PRO A 260 -18.54 18.02 0.55
N GLY A 261 -17.46 17.99 -0.24
CA GLY A 261 -16.71 19.20 -0.58
C GLY A 261 -15.98 19.81 0.61
N THR A 262 -15.35 20.97 0.41
CA THR A 262 -14.72 21.71 1.50
C THR A 262 -15.76 22.35 2.41
N VAL A 263 -15.35 22.79 3.61
CA VAL A 263 -16.24 23.53 4.52
C VAL A 263 -16.70 24.87 3.95
N LEU A 264 -15.90 25.48 3.08
CA LEU A 264 -16.21 26.76 2.43
C LEU A 264 -17.03 26.57 1.15
N VAL A 265 -16.88 25.43 0.46
CA VAL A 265 -17.57 25.09 -0.79
C VAL A 265 -18.17 23.69 -0.64
N PRO A 266 -19.28 23.57 0.12
CA PRO A 266 -19.97 22.28 0.27
C PRO A 266 -20.52 21.78 -1.07
N LYS A 267 -20.45 20.47 -1.27
CA LYS A 267 -21.00 19.77 -2.42
C LYS A 267 -22.16 18.86 -2.00
N PHE A 268 -23.13 18.75 -2.90
CA PHE A 268 -24.28 17.86 -2.80
C PHE A 268 -24.25 16.85 -3.92
N ASP A 269 -24.80 15.66 -3.71
CA ASP A 269 -24.89 14.56 -4.67
C ASP A 269 -23.52 14.21 -5.32
N ASN A 270 -22.43 14.36 -4.55
CA ASN A 270 -21.08 13.99 -5.00
C ASN A 270 -20.77 12.58 -4.51
N ASP A 271 -21.20 11.61 -5.30
CA ASP A 271 -21.18 10.21 -4.95
C ASP A 271 -20.34 9.39 -5.93
N GLN A 272 -19.66 8.41 -5.41
CA GLN A 272 -18.76 7.54 -6.13
C GLN A 272 -19.11 6.09 -5.84
N SER A 273 -19.28 5.30 -6.90
CA SER A 273 -19.49 3.85 -6.83
C SER A 273 -18.39 3.18 -7.63
N ILE A 274 -17.49 2.51 -6.94
CA ILE A 274 -16.23 2.01 -7.49
C ILE A 274 -16.12 0.51 -7.24
N THR A 275 -15.75 -0.24 -8.28
CA THR A 275 -15.35 -1.63 -8.16
C THR A 275 -13.90 -1.77 -8.62
N ARG A 276 -13.05 -2.37 -7.80
CA ARG A 276 -11.69 -2.76 -8.14
C ARG A 276 -11.52 -4.25 -7.89
N GLY A 277 -10.64 -4.88 -8.63
CA GLY A 277 -10.29 -6.26 -8.36
C GLY A 277 -9.02 -6.65 -9.07
N SER A 278 -8.38 -7.69 -8.57
CA SER A 278 -7.23 -8.29 -9.23
C SER A 278 -7.32 -9.81 -9.24
N ALA A 279 -6.61 -10.42 -10.18
CA ALA A 279 -6.42 -11.86 -10.25
C ALA A 279 -5.02 -12.15 -10.75
N ASN A 280 -4.38 -13.17 -10.19
CA ASN A 280 -3.11 -13.66 -10.69
C ASN A 280 -3.03 -15.19 -10.63
N LEU A 281 -2.18 -15.72 -11.50
CA LEU A 281 -1.74 -17.10 -11.49
C LEU A 281 -0.21 -17.10 -11.52
N VAL A 282 0.40 -17.74 -10.55
CA VAL A 282 1.85 -17.80 -10.37
C VAL A 282 2.28 -19.26 -10.33
N VAL A 283 3.33 -19.59 -11.06
CA VAL A 283 4.04 -20.87 -10.93
C VAL A 283 5.46 -20.56 -10.52
N GLU A 284 5.86 -21.07 -9.36
CA GLU A 284 7.16 -20.82 -8.74
C GLU A 284 8.01 -22.08 -8.73
N ASN A 285 9.32 -21.90 -8.88
CA ASN A 285 10.30 -22.98 -8.66
C ASN A 285 11.29 -22.61 -7.56
N HIS A 286 11.70 -23.63 -6.75
CA HIS A 286 12.68 -23.47 -5.69
C HIS A 286 13.55 -24.71 -5.58
N TYR A 287 14.70 -24.62 -6.21
CA TYR A 287 15.80 -25.59 -6.10
C TYR A 287 16.90 -25.04 -5.19
N ALA A 288 17.82 -25.89 -4.80
CA ALA A 288 18.91 -25.50 -3.89
C ALA A 288 19.78 -24.31 -4.39
N LYS A 289 19.86 -24.10 -5.70
CA LYS A 289 20.68 -23.03 -6.30
C LYS A 289 19.91 -22.11 -7.22
N THR A 290 18.66 -22.41 -7.53
CA THR A 290 17.86 -21.59 -8.44
C THR A 290 16.44 -21.47 -7.94
N SER A 291 15.86 -20.28 -8.05
CA SER A 291 14.46 -20.00 -7.79
C SER A 291 13.93 -18.99 -8.78
N GLY A 292 12.65 -19.03 -9.02
CA GLY A 292 12.03 -18.10 -9.95
C GLY A 292 10.54 -18.30 -10.05
N ALA A 293 9.90 -17.42 -10.80
CA ALA A 293 8.47 -17.49 -11.04
C ALA A 293 8.08 -17.02 -12.43
N VAL A 294 6.98 -17.58 -12.92
CA VAL A 294 6.21 -17.06 -14.04
C VAL A 294 4.84 -16.69 -13.51
N SER A 295 4.40 -15.47 -13.75
CA SER A 295 3.10 -14.99 -13.34
C SER A 295 2.33 -14.35 -14.50
N ILE A 296 1.01 -14.56 -14.49
CA ILE A 296 0.06 -13.84 -15.32
C ILE A 296 -0.89 -13.14 -14.38
N TYR A 297 -1.12 -11.85 -14.59
CA TYR A 297 -1.96 -11.05 -13.70
C TYR A 297 -2.86 -10.09 -14.46
N ASN A 298 -3.94 -9.70 -13.81
CA ASN A 298 -4.84 -8.65 -14.27
C ASN A 298 -5.38 -7.88 -13.08
N ASN A 299 -5.32 -6.56 -13.15
CA ASN A 299 -5.96 -5.62 -12.23
C ASN A 299 -6.96 -4.82 -13.04
N TYR A 300 -8.21 -4.73 -12.59
CA TYR A 300 -9.27 -4.03 -13.31
C TYR A 300 -10.07 -3.10 -12.41
N GLY A 301 -10.71 -2.12 -13.04
CA GLY A 301 -11.61 -1.18 -12.36
C GLY A 301 -12.80 -0.74 -13.18
N ASN A 302 -13.88 -0.44 -12.47
CA ASN A 302 -15.08 0.19 -13.01
C ASN A 302 -15.51 1.31 -12.07
N HIS A 303 -15.59 2.53 -12.59
CA HIS A 303 -15.87 3.73 -11.82
C HIS A 303 -17.14 4.39 -12.34
N HIS A 304 -18.00 4.75 -11.43
CA HIS A 304 -19.19 5.56 -11.63
C HIS A 304 -19.14 6.72 -10.66
N ILE A 305 -19.00 7.94 -11.15
CA ILE A 305 -18.77 9.12 -10.34
C ILE A 305 -19.79 10.20 -10.71
N ASP A 306 -20.56 10.63 -9.73
CA ASP A 306 -21.26 11.90 -9.73
C ASP A 306 -20.35 12.95 -9.06
N ASP A 307 -19.96 13.97 -9.77
CA ASP A 307 -19.13 15.04 -9.21
C ASP A 307 -19.93 16.05 -8.37
N GLY A 308 -21.25 15.85 -8.29
CA GLY A 308 -22.15 16.67 -7.51
C GLY A 308 -22.23 18.11 -7.98
N TYR A 309 -22.80 18.96 -7.14
CA TYR A 309 -22.92 20.40 -7.41
C TYR A 309 -22.72 21.21 -6.12
N GLU A 310 -22.36 22.47 -6.28
CA GLU A 310 -22.19 23.43 -5.19
C GLU A 310 -23.53 24.15 -4.89
N ALA A 311 -23.71 24.62 -3.67
CA ALA A 311 -24.91 25.38 -3.30
C ALA A 311 -25.12 26.60 -4.25
N GLY A 312 -26.34 26.73 -4.79
CA GLY A 312 -26.70 27.80 -5.73
C GLY A 312 -26.17 27.61 -7.15
N LYS A 313 -25.51 26.49 -7.45
CA LYS A 313 -25.14 26.09 -8.81
C LYS A 313 -26.11 25.04 -9.35
N PRO A 314 -26.30 24.95 -10.69
CA PRO A 314 -27.12 23.89 -11.26
C PRO A 314 -26.52 22.51 -10.99
N GLN A 315 -27.40 21.52 -10.85
CA GLN A 315 -26.98 20.11 -10.78
C GLN A 315 -26.26 19.69 -12.05
N GLN A 316 -25.29 18.79 -11.91
CA GLN A 316 -24.66 18.18 -13.06
C GLN A 316 -25.64 17.27 -13.80
N THR A 317 -25.59 17.30 -15.12
CA THR A 317 -26.49 16.52 -15.99
C THR A 317 -25.86 15.19 -16.43
N ASP A 318 -24.61 14.95 -16.07
CA ASP A 318 -23.84 13.79 -16.49
C ASP A 318 -23.09 13.12 -15.34
N TYR A 319 -22.83 11.82 -15.51
CA TYR A 319 -21.90 11.02 -14.71
C TYR A 319 -20.58 10.87 -15.42
N PHE A 320 -19.48 10.89 -14.68
CA PHE A 320 -18.21 10.37 -15.18
C PHE A 320 -18.18 8.86 -15.02
N ARG A 321 -17.81 8.17 -16.10
CA ARG A 321 -17.67 6.72 -16.14
C ARG A 321 -16.27 6.37 -16.61
N SER A 322 -15.68 5.34 -16.00
CA SER A 322 -14.46 4.77 -16.55
C SER A 322 -14.35 3.27 -16.30
N ARG A 323 -13.66 2.60 -17.22
CA ARG A 323 -13.21 1.21 -17.08
C ARG A 323 -11.74 1.15 -17.41
N ASP A 324 -11.00 0.39 -16.65
CA ASP A 324 -9.58 0.24 -16.86
C ASP A 324 -9.11 -1.17 -16.53
N ALA A 325 -7.99 -1.57 -17.12
CA ALA A 325 -7.29 -2.79 -16.77
C ALA A 325 -5.79 -2.64 -16.98
N VAL A 326 -5.03 -3.33 -16.15
CA VAL A 326 -3.59 -3.55 -16.31
C VAL A 326 -3.36 -5.04 -16.26
N ALA A 327 -3.10 -5.65 -17.43
CA ALA A 327 -2.84 -7.07 -17.55
C ALA A 327 -1.38 -7.29 -17.91
N GLY A 328 -0.74 -8.33 -17.38
CA GLY A 328 0.66 -8.54 -17.66
C GLY A 328 1.14 -9.97 -17.44
N VAL A 329 2.36 -10.17 -17.90
CA VAL A 329 3.17 -11.37 -17.65
C VAL A 329 4.50 -10.92 -17.05
N SER A 330 4.90 -11.54 -15.95
CA SER A 330 6.21 -11.34 -15.35
C SER A 330 6.92 -12.68 -15.23
N LEU A 331 8.19 -12.70 -15.60
CA LEU A 331 9.04 -13.87 -15.48
C LEU A 331 10.36 -13.43 -14.85
N TYR A 332 10.82 -14.14 -13.84
CA TYR A 332 12.17 -13.98 -13.35
C TYR A 332 12.79 -15.32 -12.95
N GLN A 333 14.12 -15.38 -13.02
CA GLN A 333 14.91 -16.49 -12.54
C GLN A 333 16.14 -15.96 -11.80
N SER A 334 16.35 -16.46 -10.60
CA SER A 334 17.51 -16.19 -9.76
C SER A 334 18.40 -17.44 -9.70
N VAL A 335 19.70 -17.26 -9.77
CA VAL A 335 20.69 -18.34 -9.78
C VAL A 335 21.81 -17.99 -8.81
N GLN A 336 22.11 -18.91 -7.88
CA GLN A 336 23.32 -18.86 -7.08
C GLN A 336 24.49 -19.37 -7.92
N ALA A 337 25.08 -18.47 -8.73
CA ALA A 337 26.14 -18.79 -9.70
C ALA A 337 27.42 -19.29 -9.01
N THR A 338 27.78 -18.71 -7.87
CA THR A 338 28.85 -19.17 -6.97
C THR A 338 28.34 -19.09 -5.53
N LYS A 339 29.16 -19.52 -4.55
CA LYS A 339 28.80 -19.38 -3.13
C LYS A 339 28.56 -17.92 -2.70
N SER A 340 29.16 -16.97 -3.41
CA SER A 340 29.16 -15.54 -3.10
C SER A 340 28.47 -14.68 -4.16
N THR A 341 27.98 -15.27 -5.27
CA THR A 341 27.39 -14.52 -6.39
C THR A 341 25.99 -15.02 -6.67
N ARG A 342 24.99 -14.16 -6.53
CA ARG A 342 23.62 -14.40 -6.99
C ARG A 342 23.31 -13.47 -8.15
N ILE A 343 22.69 -14.01 -9.20
CA ILE A 343 22.24 -13.27 -10.37
C ILE A 343 20.75 -13.49 -10.53
N THR A 344 19.98 -12.42 -10.63
CA THR A 344 18.56 -12.45 -10.95
C THR A 344 18.35 -11.75 -12.28
N ALA A 345 17.64 -12.38 -13.20
CA ALA A 345 17.24 -11.78 -14.45
C ALA A 345 15.73 -11.95 -14.67
N GLY A 346 15.09 -10.99 -15.29
CA GLY A 346 13.66 -11.04 -15.51
C GLY A 346 13.20 -10.29 -16.76
N PHE A 347 11.95 -10.57 -17.10
CA PHE A 347 11.24 -9.99 -18.22
C PHE A 347 9.81 -9.67 -17.78
N ASP A 348 9.34 -8.47 -18.11
CA ASP A 348 7.98 -8.01 -17.83
C ASP A 348 7.32 -7.52 -19.11
N TYR A 349 6.04 -7.86 -19.27
CA TYR A 349 5.14 -7.27 -20.26
C TYR A 349 3.87 -6.80 -19.58
N GLN A 350 3.43 -5.59 -19.88
CA GLN A 350 2.16 -5.04 -19.44
C GLN A 350 1.36 -4.48 -20.61
N HIS A 351 0.06 -4.76 -20.60
CA HIS A 351 -0.93 -4.11 -21.43
C HIS A 351 -1.83 -3.26 -20.54
N ILE A 352 -1.87 -1.97 -20.83
CA ILE A 352 -2.64 -0.97 -20.08
C ILE A 352 -3.83 -0.57 -20.95
N TYR A 353 -5.02 -0.74 -20.42
CA TYR A 353 -6.28 -0.36 -21.06
C TYR A 353 -7.00 0.70 -20.25
N GLY A 354 -7.57 1.70 -20.93
CA GLY A 354 -8.42 2.71 -20.33
C GLY A 354 -9.54 3.18 -21.25
N HIS A 355 -10.76 3.21 -20.74
CA HIS A 355 -11.91 3.83 -21.39
C HIS A 355 -12.60 4.78 -20.40
N ALA A 356 -12.72 6.04 -20.78
CA ALA A 356 -13.41 7.07 -20.02
C ALA A 356 -14.44 7.78 -20.87
N TRP A 357 -15.65 8.03 -20.32
CA TRP A 357 -16.74 8.74 -21.01
C TRP A 357 -17.63 9.47 -20.02
N TYR A 358 -18.51 10.33 -20.55
CA TYR A 358 -19.63 10.88 -19.80
C TYR A 358 -20.94 10.25 -20.23
N GLU A 359 -21.84 10.03 -19.29
CA GLU A 359 -23.15 9.43 -19.46
C GLU A 359 -24.22 10.40 -18.97
N ASP A 360 -25.19 10.73 -19.82
CA ASP A 360 -26.32 11.59 -19.46
C ASP A 360 -27.18 10.95 -18.37
N LYS A 361 -27.48 11.69 -17.31
CA LYS A 361 -28.21 11.18 -16.13
C LYS A 361 -29.65 10.78 -16.42
N VAL A 362 -30.28 11.36 -17.44
CA VAL A 362 -31.68 11.12 -17.77
C VAL A 362 -31.84 10.02 -18.81
N THR A 363 -31.04 10.07 -19.86
CA THR A 363 -31.20 9.18 -21.01
C THR A 363 -30.29 7.94 -20.92
N GLY A 364 -29.23 7.96 -20.08
CA GLY A 364 -28.20 6.93 -20.04
C GLY A 364 -27.30 6.90 -21.27
N ALA A 365 -27.42 7.87 -22.16
CA ALA A 365 -26.64 7.92 -23.39
C ALA A 365 -25.23 8.44 -23.14
N THR A 366 -24.25 7.91 -23.89
CA THR A 366 -22.89 8.46 -23.88
C THR A 366 -22.88 9.83 -24.53
N ILE A 367 -22.32 10.82 -23.81
CA ILE A 367 -22.18 12.19 -24.29
C ILE A 367 -20.83 12.33 -24.98
N ALA A 368 -20.83 12.83 -26.23
CA ALA A 368 -19.61 13.00 -27.02
C ALA A 368 -18.60 13.95 -26.34
N THR A 369 -19.11 14.97 -25.62
CA THR A 369 -18.28 15.91 -24.86
C THR A 369 -19.02 16.28 -23.59
N GLY A 370 -18.59 15.81 -22.43
CA GLY A 370 -19.15 16.15 -21.14
C GLY A 370 -18.96 17.61 -20.76
N GLN A 371 -19.61 18.06 -19.66
CA GLN A 371 -19.50 19.45 -19.16
C GLN A 371 -18.05 19.87 -18.92
N ARG A 372 -17.16 18.92 -18.58
CA ARG A 372 -15.71 19.13 -18.43
C ARG A 372 -14.94 19.16 -19.74
N LYS A 373 -15.60 19.12 -20.90
CA LYS A 373 -14.99 19.16 -22.24
C LYS A 373 -13.98 18.03 -22.50
N MET A 374 -14.16 16.88 -21.85
CA MET A 374 -13.46 15.65 -22.16
C MET A 374 -14.26 14.84 -23.19
N GLN A 375 -13.62 14.35 -24.22
CA GLN A 375 -14.24 13.43 -25.16
C GLN A 375 -14.17 12.00 -24.64
N SER A 376 -15.12 11.15 -25.07
CA SER A 376 -15.02 9.71 -24.83
C SER A 376 -13.71 9.19 -25.44
N THR A 377 -12.93 8.52 -24.62
CA THR A 377 -11.55 8.13 -24.98
C THR A 377 -11.32 6.66 -24.69
N HIS A 378 -10.84 5.94 -25.69
CA HIS A 378 -10.24 4.60 -25.54
C HIS A 378 -8.72 4.73 -25.66
N ALA A 379 -8.00 4.19 -24.71
CA ALA A 379 -6.54 4.21 -24.69
C ALA A 379 -5.98 2.80 -24.46
N HIS A 380 -4.92 2.48 -25.17
CA HIS A 380 -4.16 1.24 -25.04
C HIS A 380 -2.68 1.56 -25.08
N GLU A 381 -1.94 1.11 -24.08
CA GLU A 381 -0.49 1.22 -24.01
C GLU A 381 0.14 -0.13 -23.71
N ASN A 382 1.37 -0.33 -24.16
CA ASN A 382 2.13 -1.52 -23.87
C ASN A 382 3.49 -1.12 -23.28
N GLU A 383 3.92 -1.87 -22.29
CA GLU A 383 5.25 -1.77 -21.70
C GLU A 383 5.94 -3.14 -21.80
N VAL A 384 7.21 -3.12 -22.23
CA VAL A 384 8.06 -4.31 -22.33
C VAL A 384 9.39 -3.99 -21.65
N ALA A 385 9.84 -4.87 -20.78
CA ALA A 385 11.08 -4.64 -20.08
C ALA A 385 11.90 -5.92 -19.85
N GLY A 386 13.22 -5.75 -19.83
CA GLY A 386 14.16 -6.76 -19.38
C GLY A 386 15.11 -6.19 -18.35
N TYR A 387 15.46 -6.98 -17.34
CA TYR A 387 16.38 -6.54 -16.29
C TYR A 387 17.30 -7.65 -15.82
N ALA A 388 18.43 -7.24 -15.23
CA ALA A 388 19.33 -8.12 -14.53
C ALA A 388 19.85 -7.40 -13.28
N ASP A 389 20.01 -8.17 -12.20
CA ASP A 389 20.55 -7.74 -10.91
C ASP A 389 21.58 -8.74 -10.43
N VAL A 390 22.71 -8.27 -9.92
CA VAL A 390 23.81 -9.07 -9.40
C VAL A 390 24.06 -8.67 -7.95
N ASN A 391 23.98 -9.64 -7.07
CA ASN A 391 24.38 -9.49 -5.67
C ASN A 391 25.67 -10.30 -5.45
N GLN A 392 26.76 -9.62 -5.06
CA GLN A 392 28.09 -10.18 -4.90
C GLN A 392 28.60 -9.96 -3.48
N GLU A 393 28.75 -11.02 -2.71
CA GLU A 393 29.54 -11.00 -1.50
C GLU A 393 31.04 -10.98 -1.87
N ILE A 394 31.70 -9.84 -1.67
CA ILE A 394 33.14 -9.69 -1.91
C ILE A 394 33.92 -10.29 -0.74
N THR A 395 33.43 -10.05 0.48
CA THR A 395 33.92 -10.65 1.72
C THR A 395 32.71 -10.82 2.66
N LYS A 396 32.87 -11.53 3.77
CA LYS A 396 31.84 -11.62 4.82
C LYS A 396 31.37 -10.24 5.37
N TYR A 397 32.16 -9.19 5.13
CA TYR A 397 31.90 -7.83 5.59
C TYR A 397 31.35 -6.91 4.50
N VAL A 398 31.53 -7.26 3.23
CA VAL A 398 31.23 -6.36 2.11
C VAL A 398 30.40 -7.08 1.06
N THR A 399 29.22 -6.56 0.77
CA THR A 399 28.34 -7.01 -0.30
C THR A 399 28.09 -5.86 -1.29
N LEU A 400 28.27 -6.13 -2.57
CA LEU A 400 27.96 -5.22 -3.68
C LEU A 400 26.70 -5.71 -4.40
N ASN A 401 25.79 -4.78 -4.70
CA ASN A 401 24.64 -5.02 -5.57
C ASN A 401 24.74 -4.08 -6.77
N ALA A 402 24.46 -4.59 -7.97
CA ALA A 402 24.36 -3.78 -9.19
C ALA A 402 23.31 -4.35 -10.13
N GLY A 403 22.46 -3.49 -10.65
CA GLY A 403 21.40 -3.88 -11.55
C GLY A 403 21.15 -2.87 -12.67
N LEU A 404 20.58 -3.37 -13.76
CA LEU A 404 20.19 -2.56 -14.91
C LEU A 404 18.89 -3.10 -15.51
N ARG A 405 17.95 -2.20 -15.77
CA ARG A 405 16.69 -2.47 -16.51
C ARG A 405 16.64 -1.59 -17.74
N TYR A 406 16.13 -2.15 -18.82
CA TYR A 406 15.63 -1.38 -19.96
C TYR A 406 14.12 -1.58 -20.04
N ASP A 407 13.39 -0.49 -20.07
CA ASP A 407 11.94 -0.43 -20.19
C ASP A 407 11.57 0.29 -21.48
N HIS A 408 10.54 -0.18 -22.18
CA HIS A 408 10.04 0.44 -23.39
C HIS A 408 8.52 0.57 -23.34
N HIS A 409 8.05 1.81 -23.37
CA HIS A 409 6.63 2.15 -23.45
C HIS A 409 6.25 2.51 -24.89
N SER A 410 5.10 2.03 -25.34
CA SER A 410 4.65 2.15 -26.74
C SER A 410 4.62 3.60 -27.27
N THR A 411 4.28 4.58 -26.45
CA THR A 411 4.22 6.00 -26.82
C THR A 411 5.41 6.80 -26.29
N ALA A 412 5.83 6.58 -25.03
CA ALA A 412 6.88 7.41 -24.38
C ALA A 412 8.31 6.98 -24.73
N GLY A 413 8.49 5.82 -25.39
CA GLY A 413 9.82 5.32 -25.76
C GLY A 413 10.54 4.57 -24.66
N GLY A 414 11.87 4.51 -24.73
CA GLY A 414 12.72 3.69 -23.88
C GLY A 414 13.35 4.43 -22.72
N GLU A 415 13.52 3.74 -21.58
CA GLU A 415 14.14 4.26 -20.37
C GLU A 415 15.15 3.25 -19.78
N TRP A 416 16.37 3.73 -19.45
CA TRP A 416 17.38 2.95 -18.77
C TRP A 416 17.36 3.23 -17.26
N VAL A 417 17.34 2.18 -16.45
CA VAL A 417 17.16 2.24 -14.99
C VAL A 417 18.34 1.55 -14.28
N PRO A 418 19.44 2.24 -14.05
CA PRO A 418 20.56 1.72 -13.27
C PRO A 418 20.29 1.78 -11.77
N GLN A 419 20.86 0.80 -11.05
CA GLN A 419 20.92 0.72 -9.61
C GLN A 419 22.28 0.21 -9.17
N ALA A 420 22.81 0.73 -8.06
CA ALA A 420 24.01 0.22 -7.42
C ALA A 420 23.92 0.40 -5.91
N GLY A 421 24.37 -0.60 -5.17
CA GLY A 421 24.34 -0.58 -3.72
C GLY A 421 25.56 -1.26 -3.11
N LEU A 422 25.97 -0.78 -1.95
CA LEU A 422 27.08 -1.34 -1.17
C LEU A 422 26.63 -1.51 0.28
N VAL A 423 26.80 -2.71 0.81
CA VAL A 423 26.59 -3.00 2.24
C VAL A 423 27.94 -3.30 2.87
N VAL A 424 28.29 -2.58 3.93
CA VAL A 424 29.52 -2.79 4.72
C VAL A 424 29.13 -3.12 6.15
N ARG A 425 29.54 -4.28 6.63
CA ARG A 425 29.28 -4.79 7.99
C ARG A 425 30.58 -4.77 8.79
N PRO A 426 30.98 -3.62 9.36
CA PRO A 426 32.22 -3.53 10.11
C PRO A 426 32.19 -4.33 11.42
N ILE A 427 30.99 -4.58 11.92
CA ILE A 427 30.68 -5.40 13.10
C ILE A 427 29.49 -6.30 12.79
N GLU A 428 29.34 -7.43 13.48
CA GLU A 428 28.26 -8.40 13.22
C GLU A 428 26.86 -7.83 13.50
N THR A 429 26.77 -6.87 14.40
CA THR A 429 25.52 -6.24 14.83
C THR A 429 25.17 -4.96 14.07
N GLY A 430 26.04 -4.50 13.15
CA GLY A 430 25.84 -3.21 12.48
C GLY A 430 26.25 -3.19 11.02
N GLU A 431 25.46 -2.51 10.20
CA GLU A 431 25.70 -2.33 8.77
C GLU A 431 25.56 -0.88 8.32
N PHE A 432 26.51 -0.43 7.50
CA PHE A 432 26.37 0.72 6.61
C PHE A 432 25.81 0.26 5.26
N LYS A 433 24.89 1.03 4.71
CA LYS A 433 24.37 0.83 3.37
C LYS A 433 24.49 2.12 2.58
N PHE A 434 24.93 1.99 1.34
CA PHE A 434 25.01 3.07 0.35
C PHE A 434 24.18 2.62 -0.84
N MET A 435 23.30 3.48 -1.30
CA MET A 435 22.40 3.19 -2.40
C MET A 435 22.35 4.33 -3.40
N PHE A 436 22.53 3.99 -4.66
CA PHE A 436 22.20 4.80 -5.82
C PHE A 436 21.11 4.10 -6.61
N SER A 437 20.00 4.75 -6.88
CA SER A 437 18.93 4.19 -7.69
C SER A 437 18.25 5.25 -8.56
N LYS A 438 17.85 4.85 -9.77
CA LYS A 438 17.02 5.65 -10.64
C LYS A 438 15.58 5.14 -10.55
N GLY A 439 14.64 6.06 -10.34
CA GLY A 439 13.21 5.83 -10.48
C GLY A 439 12.67 6.51 -11.73
N PHE A 440 11.60 5.97 -12.31
CA PHE A 440 10.92 6.59 -13.43
C PHE A 440 9.41 6.32 -13.40
N ARG A 441 8.66 7.15 -14.14
CA ARG A 441 7.23 6.99 -14.38
C ARG A 441 6.92 7.32 -15.83
N ASN A 442 6.32 6.39 -16.55
CA ASN A 442 5.76 6.65 -17.87
C ASN A 442 4.53 7.56 -17.77
N PRO A 443 4.24 8.40 -18.78
CA PRO A 443 2.99 9.15 -18.83
C PRO A 443 1.80 8.20 -18.84
N THR A 444 0.76 8.55 -18.09
CA THR A 444 -0.46 7.75 -17.99
C THR A 444 -1.37 7.95 -19.22
N CYS A 445 -2.36 7.07 -19.41
CA CYS A 445 -3.39 7.28 -20.43
C CYS A 445 -4.08 8.64 -20.30
N LYS A 446 -4.25 9.14 -19.06
CA LYS A 446 -4.74 10.50 -18.79
C LYS A 446 -3.82 11.56 -19.37
N ASP A 447 -2.50 11.44 -19.14
CA ASP A 447 -1.51 12.42 -19.57
C ASP A 447 -1.40 12.45 -21.10
N LEU A 448 -1.56 11.31 -21.75
CA LEU A 448 -1.43 11.16 -23.20
C LEU A 448 -2.71 11.50 -23.98
N TYR A 449 -3.92 11.21 -23.46
CA TYR A 449 -5.13 11.16 -24.26
C TYR A 449 -6.36 11.87 -23.66
N LEU A 450 -6.42 12.04 -22.32
CA LEU A 450 -7.60 12.59 -21.68
C LEU A 450 -7.62 14.07 -21.63
N TYR A 451 -8.39 14.92 -21.62
CA TYR A 451 -8.41 16.37 -21.45
C TYR A 451 -7.59 17.16 -22.49
N LYS A 452 -7.84 18.45 -22.52
CA LYS A 452 -7.09 19.39 -23.40
C LYS A 452 -5.62 19.53 -23.06
N THR A 453 -5.22 19.07 -21.89
CA THR A 453 -3.84 19.08 -21.41
C THR A 453 -3.06 17.84 -21.80
N ALA A 454 -3.68 16.87 -22.45
CA ALA A 454 -3.02 15.65 -22.91
C ALA A 454 -2.04 15.93 -24.06
N SER A 455 -0.97 15.14 -24.09
CA SER A 455 0.07 15.24 -25.11
C SER A 455 0.74 13.89 -25.36
N THR A 456 0.77 13.45 -26.61
CA THR A 456 1.51 12.25 -27.03
C THR A 456 3.01 12.52 -27.26
N GLN A 457 3.49 13.73 -27.00
CA GLN A 457 4.91 14.10 -27.06
C GLN A 457 5.61 13.93 -25.69
N LEU A 458 4.90 13.44 -24.68
CA LEU A 458 5.46 13.21 -23.37
C LEU A 458 6.36 11.97 -23.36
N TYR A 459 7.40 12.04 -22.54
CA TYR A 459 8.31 10.93 -22.23
C TYR A 459 8.37 10.71 -20.71
N ALA A 460 9.11 9.70 -20.27
CA ALA A 460 9.13 9.32 -18.87
C ALA A 460 9.65 10.43 -17.94
N GLU A 461 8.99 10.62 -16.79
CA GLU A 461 9.56 11.34 -15.65
C GLU A 461 10.68 10.48 -15.05
N SER A 462 11.70 11.11 -14.47
CA SER A 462 12.77 10.38 -13.82
C SER A 462 13.23 11.07 -12.54
N MET A 463 13.80 10.29 -11.63
CA MET A 463 14.51 10.83 -10.47
C MET A 463 15.70 9.96 -10.10
N LEU A 464 16.75 10.60 -9.61
CA LEU A 464 17.92 9.97 -9.02
C LEU A 464 17.83 10.08 -7.51
N ASN A 465 18.11 8.97 -6.85
CA ASN A 465 18.10 8.87 -5.40
C ASN A 465 19.45 8.37 -4.90
N TYR A 466 19.95 9.04 -3.89
CA TYR A 466 21.20 8.72 -3.19
C TYR A 466 20.90 8.56 -1.71
N GLU A 467 21.27 7.42 -1.13
CA GLU A 467 21.04 7.11 0.28
C GLU A 467 22.31 6.63 0.96
N ILE A 468 22.44 7.01 2.22
CA ILE A 468 23.42 6.46 3.16
C ILE A 468 22.66 6.12 4.43
N SER A 469 22.76 4.86 4.88
CA SER A 469 22.12 4.46 6.13
C SER A 469 23.08 3.68 7.03
N TRP A 470 22.82 3.79 8.32
CA TRP A 470 23.39 2.95 9.37
C TRP A 470 22.26 2.25 10.11
N ARG A 471 22.40 0.96 10.35
CA ARG A 471 21.52 0.18 11.21
C ARG A 471 22.36 -0.64 12.18
N GLN A 472 21.92 -0.72 13.44
CA GLN A 472 22.62 -1.51 14.46
C GLN A 472 21.62 -2.23 15.37
N ARG A 473 21.99 -3.44 15.76
CA ARG A 473 21.30 -4.29 16.74
C ARG A 473 22.16 -4.41 17.98
N LEU A 474 21.55 -4.25 19.14
CA LEU A 474 22.20 -4.26 20.45
C LEU A 474 21.38 -5.10 21.44
N LEU A 475 21.97 -5.47 22.55
CA LEU A 475 21.31 -6.17 23.65
C LEU A 475 20.68 -7.50 23.21
N ASP A 476 21.44 -8.31 22.47
CA ASP A 476 20.98 -9.58 21.89
C ASP A 476 19.69 -9.38 21.05
N ASP A 477 19.76 -8.44 20.11
CA ASP A 477 18.69 -8.02 19.19
C ASP A 477 17.44 -7.42 19.85
N ARG A 478 17.50 -7.12 21.16
CA ARG A 478 16.38 -6.45 21.86
C ARG A 478 16.24 -4.97 21.49
N LEU A 479 17.32 -4.32 21.09
CA LEU A 479 17.32 -2.92 20.66
C LEU A 479 17.88 -2.84 19.24
N THR A 480 17.07 -2.35 18.33
CA THR A 480 17.48 -2.02 16.96
C THR A 480 17.28 -0.53 16.75
N TYR A 481 18.25 0.15 16.15
CA TYR A 481 18.09 1.52 15.68
C TYR A 481 18.71 1.71 14.31
N GLY A 482 18.20 2.71 13.59
CA GLY A 482 18.68 3.05 12.26
C GLY A 482 18.59 4.55 11.99
N VAL A 483 19.50 5.04 11.15
CA VAL A 483 19.52 6.40 10.61
C VAL A 483 19.70 6.29 9.11
N ASN A 484 18.87 7.02 8.36
CA ASN A 484 18.97 7.11 6.91
C ASN A 484 19.01 8.56 6.45
N LEU A 485 19.97 8.89 5.62
CA LEU A 485 20.11 10.17 4.91
C LEU A 485 19.77 9.95 3.45
N PHE A 486 18.95 10.81 2.88
CA PHE A 486 18.57 10.71 1.47
C PHE A 486 18.64 12.04 0.74
N PHE A 487 18.94 11.96 -0.54
CA PHE A 487 18.90 13.08 -1.49
C PHE A 487 18.25 12.61 -2.79
N ILE A 488 17.21 13.32 -3.24
CA ILE A 488 16.40 13.02 -4.41
C ILE A 488 16.47 14.19 -5.38
N ASP A 489 16.83 13.92 -6.64
CA ASP A 489 16.83 14.86 -7.76
C ASP A 489 15.84 14.38 -8.83
N GLY A 490 14.65 15.00 -8.88
CA GLY A 490 13.60 14.72 -9.84
C GLY A 490 13.69 15.61 -11.07
N ARG A 491 13.59 15.01 -12.26
CA ARG A 491 13.71 15.69 -13.55
C ARG A 491 12.64 15.25 -14.52
N ASN A 492 12.41 16.08 -15.53
CA ASN A 492 11.44 15.79 -16.59
C ASN A 492 10.01 15.57 -16.07
N MET A 493 9.66 16.19 -14.93
CA MET A 493 8.33 16.02 -14.36
C MET A 493 7.26 16.59 -15.30
N ILE A 494 6.22 15.82 -15.52
CA ILE A 494 5.09 16.20 -16.38
C ILE A 494 4.29 17.29 -15.67
N GLN A 495 4.15 18.45 -16.31
CA GLN A 495 3.40 19.58 -15.76
C GLN A 495 2.69 20.39 -16.85
N VAL A 496 1.58 21.02 -16.46
CA VAL A 496 0.88 22.02 -17.30
C VAL A 496 1.41 23.41 -16.91
N VAL A 497 2.22 24.01 -17.76
CA VAL A 497 2.86 25.32 -17.49
C VAL A 497 1.85 26.47 -17.67
N VAL A 498 1.04 26.41 -18.71
CA VAL A 498 -0.02 27.38 -18.99
C VAL A 498 -1.38 26.67 -18.89
N PRO A 499 -2.34 27.19 -18.14
CA PRO A 499 -3.66 26.56 -18.04
C PRO A 499 -4.27 26.25 -19.41
N MET A 500 -4.85 25.06 -19.56
CA MET A 500 -5.50 24.57 -20.78
C MET A 500 -4.59 24.34 -22.00
N THR A 501 -3.26 24.36 -21.81
CA THR A 501 -2.29 23.93 -22.85
C THR A 501 -1.82 22.49 -22.61
N PRO A 502 -1.27 21.81 -23.63
CA PRO A 502 -0.68 20.50 -23.46
C PRO A 502 0.41 20.46 -22.39
N ALA A 503 0.47 19.38 -21.63
CA ALA A 503 1.52 19.13 -20.64
C ALA A 503 2.88 18.93 -21.30
N VAL A 504 3.95 19.23 -20.58
CA VAL A 504 5.35 19.13 -21.01
C VAL A 504 6.24 18.56 -19.90
N ASN A 505 7.35 17.95 -20.27
CA ASN A 505 8.35 17.39 -19.35
C ASN A 505 9.40 18.44 -18.94
N THR A 506 9.01 19.45 -18.18
CA THR A 506 9.90 20.57 -17.77
C THR A 506 9.97 20.76 -16.26
N GLY A 507 9.26 19.94 -15.48
CA GLY A 507 9.26 20.02 -14.03
C GLY A 507 10.54 19.43 -13.42
N GLU A 508 11.03 20.05 -12.35
CA GLU A 508 12.18 19.60 -11.56
C GLU A 508 11.88 19.79 -10.07
N PHE A 509 12.45 18.95 -9.22
CA PHE A 509 12.41 19.12 -7.77
C PHE A 509 13.63 18.50 -7.09
N ILE A 510 13.97 19.02 -5.91
CA ILE A 510 14.97 18.43 -5.02
C ILE A 510 14.33 18.20 -3.66
N ASN A 511 14.35 16.96 -3.18
CA ASN A 511 13.95 16.59 -1.84
C ASN A 511 15.14 15.96 -1.12
N LYS A 512 15.33 16.30 0.16
CA LYS A 512 16.40 15.74 0.98
C LYS A 512 15.94 15.63 2.44
N GLY A 513 16.53 14.71 3.17
CA GLY A 513 16.11 14.56 4.56
C GLY A 513 16.86 13.50 5.34
N VAL A 514 16.38 13.33 6.55
CA VAL A 514 16.89 12.37 7.55
C VAL A 514 15.73 11.59 8.12
N GLU A 515 15.88 10.27 8.20
CA GLU A 515 14.97 9.37 8.87
C GLU A 515 15.71 8.66 10.00
N VAL A 516 15.08 8.57 11.16
CA VAL A 516 15.59 7.85 12.34
C VAL A 516 14.52 6.89 12.82
N GLU A 517 14.89 5.67 13.11
CA GLU A 517 13.98 4.66 13.65
C GLU A 517 14.63 3.88 14.78
N ALA A 518 13.87 3.48 15.78
CA ALA A 518 14.32 2.58 16.82
C ALA A 518 13.16 1.70 17.33
N ALA A 519 13.50 0.46 17.66
CA ALA A 519 12.60 -0.49 18.33
C ALA A 519 13.35 -1.15 19.49
N TRP A 520 12.74 -1.15 20.66
CA TRP A 520 13.33 -1.70 21.87
C TRP A 520 12.36 -2.61 22.60
N ARG A 521 12.69 -3.90 22.68
CA ARG A 521 12.03 -4.85 23.56
C ARG A 521 12.63 -4.70 24.97
N VAL A 522 12.00 -3.81 25.76
CA VAL A 522 12.46 -3.49 27.12
C VAL A 522 12.41 -4.70 28.03
N SER A 523 11.36 -5.51 27.88
CA SER A 523 11.16 -6.78 28.59
C SER A 523 10.30 -7.71 27.73
N ASP A 524 9.96 -8.90 28.23
CA ASP A 524 9.03 -9.83 27.56
C ASP A 524 7.59 -9.28 27.50
N HIS A 525 7.30 -8.22 28.24
CA HIS A 525 5.98 -7.58 28.32
C HIS A 525 5.90 -6.21 27.64
N TRP A 526 7.03 -5.54 27.38
CA TRP A 526 7.05 -4.18 26.88
C TRP A 526 7.94 -4.02 25.66
N ARG A 527 7.37 -3.43 24.62
CA ARG A 527 8.08 -2.97 23.43
C ARG A 527 7.84 -1.47 23.26
N LEU A 528 8.90 -0.74 22.97
CA LEU A 528 8.87 0.66 22.58
C LEU A 528 9.33 0.77 21.13
N SER A 529 8.68 1.62 20.35
CA SER A 529 9.07 1.93 18.99
C SER A 529 9.03 3.43 18.75
N THR A 530 9.89 3.90 17.86
CA THR A 530 9.86 5.30 17.43
C THR A 530 10.38 5.44 16.03
N ASN A 531 9.82 6.38 15.27
CA ASN A 531 10.36 6.81 13.99
C ASN A 531 10.18 8.32 13.81
N HIS A 532 11.17 8.96 13.19
CA HIS A 532 11.20 10.39 12.93
C HIS A 532 11.69 10.63 11.51
N SER A 533 11.08 11.56 10.81
CA SER A 533 11.48 11.98 9.47
C SER A 533 11.48 13.50 9.39
N TYR A 534 12.60 14.06 8.96
CA TYR A 534 12.76 15.46 8.57
C TYR A 534 12.90 15.53 7.07
N LEU A 535 12.07 16.31 6.41
CA LEU A 535 12.00 16.47 4.97
C LEU A 535 12.12 17.94 4.59
N HIS A 536 13.05 18.22 3.67
CA HIS A 536 13.11 19.49 2.98
C HIS A 536 12.77 19.28 1.51
N THR A 537 11.76 19.99 1.00
CA THR A 537 11.34 19.97 -0.39
C THR A 537 11.63 21.32 -1.06
N SER A 538 12.17 21.31 -2.27
CA SER A 538 12.42 22.56 -3.04
C SER A 538 11.14 23.22 -3.55
N LYS A 539 10.03 22.50 -3.55
CA LYS A 539 8.68 22.97 -3.94
C LYS A 539 7.67 22.51 -2.91
N ALA A 540 6.63 23.31 -2.69
CA ALA A 540 5.51 22.90 -1.85
C ALA A 540 4.79 21.66 -2.44
N ILE A 541 4.63 20.62 -1.64
CA ILE A 541 4.00 19.36 -2.04
C ILE A 541 2.88 19.07 -1.04
N VAL A 542 1.64 19.03 -1.52
CA VAL A 542 0.48 18.72 -0.67
C VAL A 542 0.63 17.32 -0.07
N GLY A 543 0.43 17.22 1.24
CA GLY A 543 0.59 15.97 1.99
C GLY A 543 2.03 15.67 2.39
N ALA A 544 3.01 16.57 2.18
CA ALA A 544 4.38 16.43 2.65
C ALA A 544 4.62 17.30 3.89
N PRO A 545 4.81 16.73 5.10
CA PRO A 545 5.21 17.48 6.28
C PRO A 545 6.72 17.72 6.30
N ASP A 546 7.17 18.85 6.85
CA ASP A 546 8.58 19.10 7.12
C ASP A 546 9.13 18.16 8.20
N TYR A 547 8.27 17.78 9.15
CA TYR A 547 8.58 16.80 10.18
C TYR A 547 7.38 15.89 10.47
N LYS A 548 7.67 14.59 10.52
CA LYS A 548 6.77 13.55 11.04
C LYS A 548 7.50 12.74 12.10
N GLY A 549 6.90 12.61 13.27
CA GLY A 549 7.39 11.74 14.34
C GLY A 549 6.31 10.79 14.83
N TYR A 550 6.71 9.60 15.26
CA TYR A 550 5.87 8.61 15.91
C TYR A 550 6.62 7.99 17.09
N ILE A 551 5.92 7.80 18.20
CA ILE A 551 6.39 7.06 19.38
C ILE A 551 5.29 6.09 19.76
N GLY A 552 5.61 4.80 19.81
CA GLY A 552 4.72 3.71 20.17
C GLY A 552 5.19 2.97 21.43
N ALA A 553 4.25 2.50 22.22
CA ALA A 553 4.47 1.62 23.35
C ALA A 553 3.43 0.50 23.36
N ASP A 554 3.91 -0.74 23.29
CA ASP A 554 3.09 -1.94 23.32
C ASP A 554 3.33 -2.70 24.62
N CYS A 555 2.25 -3.18 25.25
CA CYS A 555 2.28 -3.98 26.46
C CYS A 555 1.46 -5.26 26.27
N LEU A 556 2.06 -6.39 26.60
CA LEU A 556 1.39 -7.69 26.70
C LEU A 556 1.58 -8.24 28.11
N TYR A 557 0.51 -8.33 28.88
CA TYR A 557 0.56 -8.83 30.25
C TYR A 557 -0.58 -9.82 30.51
N GLY A 558 -0.27 -11.11 30.51
CA GLY A 558 -1.23 -12.19 30.66
C GLY A 558 -2.30 -12.14 29.55
N LYS A 559 -3.55 -11.84 29.95
CA LYS A 559 -4.69 -11.74 29.02
C LYS A 559 -4.89 -10.32 28.44
N PHE A 560 -4.13 -9.33 28.91
CA PHE A 560 -4.28 -7.94 28.51
C PHE A 560 -3.25 -7.55 27.46
N THR A 561 -3.70 -6.85 26.43
CA THR A 561 -2.86 -6.14 25.47
C THR A 561 -3.19 -4.66 25.53
N ALA A 562 -2.19 -3.81 25.48
CA ALA A 562 -2.37 -2.37 25.37
C ALA A 562 -1.34 -1.82 24.40
N SER A 563 -1.75 -0.95 23.49
CA SER A 563 -0.90 -0.21 22.58
C SER A 563 -1.24 1.26 22.66
N ALA A 564 -0.23 2.12 22.75
CA ALA A 564 -0.40 3.57 22.71
C ALA A 564 0.57 4.14 21.69
N GLY A 565 0.08 5.02 20.82
CA GLY A 565 0.88 5.70 19.83
C GLY A 565 0.66 7.20 19.87
N PHE A 566 1.75 7.95 19.81
CA PHE A 566 1.75 9.40 19.70
C PHE A 566 2.39 9.80 18.36
N GLN A 567 1.63 10.47 17.51
CA GLN A 567 2.12 10.98 16.23
C GLN A 567 2.16 12.50 16.26
N GLN A 568 3.27 13.07 15.79
CA GLN A 568 3.46 14.50 15.56
C GLN A 568 3.63 14.79 14.08
N LEU A 569 2.83 15.68 13.54
CA LEU A 569 3.01 16.29 12.21
C LEU A 569 3.33 17.77 12.41
N ALA A 570 4.34 18.27 11.69
CA ALA A 570 4.67 19.69 11.69
C ALA A 570 5.08 20.15 10.28
N GLY A 571 4.66 21.36 9.92
CA GLY A 571 4.91 21.91 8.60
C GLY A 571 4.18 21.14 7.48
N LEU A 572 3.03 20.55 7.75
CA LEU A 572 2.27 19.80 6.76
C LEU A 572 1.69 20.77 5.72
N CYS A 573 2.12 20.63 4.48
CA CYS A 573 1.57 21.36 3.36
C CYS A 573 0.19 20.80 2.98
N ILE A 574 -0.88 21.57 3.19
CA ILE A 574 -2.27 21.16 2.87
C ILE A 574 -2.80 21.77 1.58
N SER A 575 -2.09 22.74 1.00
CA SER A 575 -2.45 23.44 -0.24
C SER A 575 -1.21 24.08 -0.87
N THR A 576 -1.20 24.23 -2.18
CA THR A 576 -0.16 24.96 -2.92
C THR A 576 -0.54 26.40 -3.28
N ALA A 577 -1.66 26.91 -2.75
CA ALA A 577 -2.04 28.31 -2.91
C ALA A 577 -1.01 29.26 -2.29
N ALA A 578 -0.84 30.46 -2.85
CA ALA A 578 0.20 31.41 -2.46
C ALA A 578 0.21 31.79 -0.96
N ASN A 579 -0.94 31.73 -0.31
CA ASN A 579 -1.14 32.02 1.12
C ASN A 579 -1.57 30.79 1.92
N ALA A 580 -1.26 29.57 1.44
CA ALA A 580 -1.62 28.35 2.13
C ALA A 580 -0.93 28.29 3.51
N ARG A 581 -1.70 27.95 4.53
CA ARG A 581 -1.16 27.68 5.85
C ARG A 581 -0.52 26.29 5.87
N GLN A 582 0.50 26.14 6.69
CA GLN A 582 1.01 24.84 7.09
C GLN A 582 0.21 24.33 8.29
N GLU A 583 -0.05 23.03 8.33
CA GLU A 583 -0.78 22.39 9.42
C GLU A 583 0.16 21.72 10.42
N HIS A 584 -0.26 21.67 11.68
CA HIS A 584 0.45 20.99 12.76
C HIS A 584 -0.55 20.17 13.57
N ALA A 585 -0.23 18.90 13.85
CA ALA A 585 -1.09 18.02 14.61
C ALA A 585 -0.31 17.13 15.57
N SER A 586 -0.82 16.98 16.79
CA SER A 586 -0.34 16.04 17.81
C SER A 586 -1.45 15.03 18.07
N LEU A 587 -1.29 13.79 17.65
CA LEU A 587 -2.33 12.77 17.67
C LEU A 587 -1.95 11.67 18.65
N LEU A 588 -2.85 11.36 19.57
CA LEU A 588 -2.71 10.23 20.50
C LEU A 588 -3.78 9.21 20.17
N HIS A 589 -3.37 7.96 20.01
CA HIS A 589 -4.28 6.82 19.92
C HIS A 589 -3.91 5.77 20.96
N VAL A 590 -4.92 5.00 21.37
CA VAL A 590 -4.77 3.91 22.34
C VAL A 590 -5.66 2.76 21.90
N THR A 591 -5.10 1.56 21.91
CA THR A 591 -5.84 0.30 21.71
C THR A 591 -5.68 -0.59 22.93
N LEU A 592 -6.78 -1.15 23.39
CA LEU A 592 -6.82 -2.08 24.53
C LEU A 592 -7.43 -3.40 24.05
N GLY A 593 -6.88 -4.51 24.50
CA GLY A 593 -7.41 -5.84 24.23
C GLY A 593 -7.46 -6.68 25.48
N TYR A 594 -8.48 -7.55 25.57
CA TYR A 594 -8.63 -8.53 26.64
C TYR A 594 -8.99 -9.88 26.06
N ARG A 595 -8.16 -10.88 26.29
CA ARG A 595 -8.41 -12.28 25.87
C ARG A 595 -9.28 -12.98 26.92
N VAL A 596 -10.57 -13.11 26.64
CA VAL A 596 -11.53 -13.77 27.51
C VAL A 596 -11.19 -15.26 27.64
N CYS A 597 -11.01 -15.93 26.51
CA CYS A 597 -10.56 -17.30 26.36
C CYS A 597 -9.59 -17.38 25.16
N PRO A 598 -8.95 -18.53 24.88
CA PRO A 598 -8.03 -18.66 23.74
C PRO A 598 -8.64 -18.22 22.40
N GLN A 599 -9.93 -18.43 22.20
CA GLN A 599 -10.65 -18.16 20.95
C GLN A 599 -11.28 -16.76 20.88
N LEU A 600 -11.45 -16.03 22.01
CA LEU A 600 -12.20 -14.78 22.05
C LEU A 600 -11.38 -13.65 22.67
N LYS A 601 -11.14 -12.60 21.89
CA LYS A 601 -10.54 -11.33 22.31
C LYS A 601 -11.58 -10.21 22.17
N LEU A 602 -11.72 -9.41 23.22
CA LEU A 602 -12.41 -8.12 23.18
C LEU A 602 -11.38 -7.04 22.89
N TRP A 603 -11.74 -6.02 22.14
CA TRP A 603 -10.86 -4.87 21.91
C TRP A 603 -11.63 -3.55 21.93
N ALA A 604 -10.92 -2.48 22.28
CA ALA A 604 -11.41 -1.11 22.23
C ALA A 604 -10.28 -0.21 21.72
N LYS A 605 -10.61 0.78 20.90
CA LYS A 605 -9.68 1.70 20.26
C LYS A 605 -10.19 3.13 20.37
N GLY A 606 -9.29 4.06 20.69
CA GLY A 606 -9.54 5.50 20.64
C GLY A 606 -8.48 6.18 19.77
N GLU A 607 -8.91 7.01 18.83
CA GLU A 607 -8.04 7.78 17.93
C GLU A 607 -8.21 9.27 18.17
N ASN A 608 -7.14 10.05 17.92
CA ASN A 608 -7.10 11.49 18.17
C ASN A 608 -7.65 11.86 19.56
N LEU A 609 -7.22 11.13 20.60
CA LEU A 609 -7.71 11.31 21.99
C LEU A 609 -7.43 12.70 22.57
N LEU A 610 -6.48 13.44 22.00
CA LEU A 610 -6.23 14.85 22.34
C LEU A 610 -7.25 15.79 21.69
N ALA A 611 -8.19 15.26 20.90
CA ALA A 611 -9.24 15.99 20.20
C ALA A 611 -8.72 17.17 19.36
N GLN A 612 -7.54 17.00 18.74
CA GLN A 612 -6.93 18.01 17.88
C GLN A 612 -7.82 18.35 16.70
N LYS A 613 -7.88 19.62 16.34
CA LYS A 613 -8.47 20.12 15.09
C LYS A 613 -7.34 20.28 14.09
N TYR A 614 -7.39 19.57 13.00
CA TYR A 614 -6.39 19.62 11.94
C TYR A 614 -7.00 19.22 10.59
N GLU A 615 -6.27 19.51 9.53
CA GLU A 615 -6.60 19.14 8.15
C GLU A 615 -5.40 18.45 7.51
N ILE A 616 -5.66 17.49 6.62
CA ILE A 616 -4.62 16.90 5.75
C ILE A 616 -4.77 17.45 4.34
N ASN A 617 -5.99 17.76 3.93
CA ASN A 617 -6.34 18.47 2.71
C ASN A 617 -7.08 19.74 3.09
N GLU A 618 -6.75 20.87 2.46
CA GLU A 618 -7.34 22.17 2.75
C GLU A 618 -8.87 22.15 2.65
N GLY A 619 -9.54 22.63 3.71
CA GLY A 619 -11.00 22.66 3.81
C GLY A 619 -11.66 21.33 4.14
N TYR A 620 -10.89 20.29 4.45
CA TYR A 620 -11.38 18.99 4.93
C TYR A 620 -10.90 18.73 6.37
N PRO A 621 -11.58 19.30 7.38
CA PRO A 621 -11.23 19.06 8.76
C PRO A 621 -11.36 17.57 9.09
N MET A 622 -10.37 17.04 9.80
CA MET A 622 -10.33 15.66 10.27
C MET A 622 -11.24 15.46 11.50
N PRO A 623 -11.72 14.23 11.75
CA PRO A 623 -12.53 13.95 12.94
C PRO A 623 -11.71 14.21 14.22
N ARG A 624 -12.39 14.69 15.25
CA ARG A 624 -11.84 14.79 16.61
C ARG A 624 -11.74 13.39 17.23
N ALA A 625 -11.71 13.29 18.54
CA ALA A 625 -11.62 11.99 19.21
C ALA A 625 -12.73 11.03 18.72
N THR A 626 -12.32 9.83 18.29
CA THR A 626 -13.20 8.75 17.86
C THR A 626 -12.94 7.51 18.67
N PHE A 627 -13.96 6.66 18.79
CA PHE A 627 -13.90 5.43 19.57
C PHE A 627 -14.51 4.28 18.77
N MET A 628 -13.91 3.13 18.90
CA MET A 628 -14.42 1.86 18.38
C MET A 628 -14.23 0.75 19.40
N GLY A 629 -15.05 -0.28 19.34
CA GLY A 629 -14.90 -1.50 20.12
C GLY A 629 -15.46 -2.71 19.39
N GLY A 630 -14.94 -3.87 19.73
CA GLY A 630 -15.35 -5.08 19.02
C GLY A 630 -14.81 -6.36 19.63
N ILE A 631 -14.99 -7.42 18.85
CA ILE A 631 -14.58 -8.78 19.18
C ILE A 631 -13.74 -9.38 18.06
N SER A 632 -12.80 -10.23 18.43
CA SER A 632 -12.06 -11.10 17.50
C SER A 632 -12.23 -12.55 17.97
N LEU A 633 -12.66 -13.42 17.04
CA LEU A 633 -12.75 -14.86 17.23
C LEU A 633 -11.64 -15.53 16.42
N ASP A 634 -11.01 -16.53 17.02
CA ASP A 634 -9.90 -17.28 16.46
C ASP A 634 -10.18 -18.79 16.71
N LEU A 635 -10.53 -19.55 15.62
CA LEU A 635 -11.12 -20.88 15.68
C LEU A 635 -10.32 -21.90 14.87
#